data_ae509c17622d7d0011cb262efc3eb07d
#
_entry.id   ae509c17622d7d0011cb262efc3eb07d
#
_cell.length_a   1.000
_cell.length_b   1.000
_cell.length_c   1.000
_cell.angle_alpha   90.00
_cell.angle_beta   90.00
_cell.angle_gamma   90.00
#
_symmetry.space_group_name_H-M   'P 1'
#
loop_
_entity.id
_entity.type
_entity.pdbx_description
1 polymer ?
#
loop_
_entity_poly.entity_id
_entity_poly.type
_entity_poly.pdbx_seq_one_letter_code
_entity_poly.pdbx_strand_id
1 'polypeptide(L)'
;EILIGLVGSEMCIRDSVDCPGHADYVKNMITGAAQMDGAILVVASSDGPMAQTKEHLLLARQVGVPYIVVFMNKADQVDDPELLELVEMDIRATLDEYEFPGDDTPIIKGSALAALNAPDDINDPAYAPIIELMDAVDSYIPTPERKADLPFLMPIEDTMTISGRGTVVTGRVERGQLKVGDEIEIVGLKEEKDKTVVTGIEMFRKTLDYAEAGDNIGALLRGITRDQVERGQVLCQPGSIHPHTKFKGQVYVLKKEEGGRHTPFFTNYRPQFYFRTTDVTGIVTLPEGVEMCTPGDNVEMNVELITPIAIEEGLRFAIREGGRTVGSGVVVALSLIHISEPT
;
A
#
# COMPACT_ATOMS: atom_id res chain seq x y z
N GLU A 1 5.01 12.28 -12.66
CA GLU A 1 4.84 11.73 -14.04
C GLU A 1 4.79 10.22 -13.93
N ILE A 2 3.66 9.63 -14.30
CA ILE A 2 3.48 8.18 -14.36
C ILE A 2 4.20 7.74 -15.63
N LEU A 3 5.34 7.08 -15.51
CA LEU A 3 5.98 6.39 -16.60
C LEU A 3 5.07 5.24 -17.05
N ILE A 4 4.35 5.44 -18.14
CA ILE A 4 3.60 4.38 -18.81
C ILE A 4 4.63 3.48 -19.47
N GLY A 5 5.06 2.46 -18.73
CA GLY A 5 5.96 1.42 -19.23
C GLY A 5 5.17 0.34 -19.95
N LEU A 6 5.50 0.17 -21.18
CA LEU A 6 5.65 -1.06 -21.96
C LEU A 6 4.52 -2.08 -22.01
N VAL A 7 4.02 -2.15 -23.20
CA VAL A 7 3.14 -3.16 -23.75
C VAL A 7 3.86 -4.51 -23.84
N GLY A 8 3.63 -5.34 -22.81
CA GLY A 8 3.73 -6.79 -22.96
C GLY A 8 2.37 -7.33 -23.40
N SER A 9 2.31 -8.55 -23.89
CA SER A 9 1.07 -9.25 -24.24
C SER A 9 0.03 -9.08 -23.12
N GLU A 10 -1.24 -8.94 -23.46
CA GLU A 10 -2.37 -8.52 -22.61
C GLU A 10 -2.55 -9.24 -21.25
N MET A 11 -1.67 -10.15 -20.86
CA MET A 11 -1.75 -10.93 -19.62
C MET A 11 -0.77 -10.52 -18.51
N CYS A 12 0.19 -9.62 -18.76
CA CYS A 12 1.20 -9.23 -17.75
C CYS A 12 1.52 -7.74 -17.85
N ILE A 13 0.60 -6.88 -17.42
CA ILE A 13 0.88 -5.46 -17.23
C ILE A 13 1.43 -5.29 -15.82
N ARG A 14 2.63 -4.68 -15.69
CA ARG A 14 3.18 -4.22 -14.42
C ARG A 14 3.04 -2.71 -14.34
N ASP A 15 2.26 -2.26 -13.37
CA ASP A 15 2.15 -0.85 -13.03
C ASP A 15 3.29 -0.47 -12.09
N SER A 16 3.98 0.62 -12.38
CA SER A 16 5.02 1.16 -11.50
C SER A 16 4.55 2.46 -10.88
N VAL A 17 4.68 2.56 -9.56
CA VAL A 17 4.36 3.76 -8.78
C VAL A 17 5.65 4.32 -8.22
N ASP A 18 5.99 5.57 -8.56
CA ASP A 18 7.10 6.28 -7.97
C ASP A 18 6.69 6.88 -6.62
N CYS A 19 7.35 6.43 -5.54
CA CYS A 19 7.09 6.89 -4.20
C CYS A 19 8.10 7.96 -3.80
N PRO A 20 7.67 9.17 -3.37
CA PRO A 20 8.58 10.17 -2.85
C PRO A 20 9.35 9.64 -1.65
N GLY A 21 10.69 9.71 -1.69
CA GLY A 21 11.56 9.18 -0.63
C GLY A 21 11.67 10.04 0.62
N HIS A 22 11.09 11.24 0.67
CA HIS A 22 11.23 12.15 1.79
C HIS A 22 10.25 11.82 2.93
N ALA A 23 10.69 11.94 4.18
CA ALA A 23 9.92 11.59 5.38
C ALA A 23 8.53 12.25 5.46
N ASP A 24 8.35 13.45 4.89
CA ASP A 24 7.06 14.15 4.86
C ASP A 24 5.98 13.42 4.03
N TYR A 25 6.40 12.52 3.12
CA TYR A 25 5.50 11.80 2.22
C TYR A 25 5.24 10.34 2.65
N VAL A 26 5.71 9.93 3.82
CA VAL A 26 5.51 8.58 4.38
C VAL A 26 4.04 8.16 4.38
N LYS A 27 3.10 9.08 4.60
CA LYS A 27 1.66 8.81 4.49
C LYS A 27 1.27 8.25 3.11
N ASN A 28 1.78 8.88 2.05
CA ASN A 28 1.47 8.46 0.68
C ASN A 28 2.13 7.12 0.36
N MET A 29 3.34 6.91 0.89
CA MET A 29 4.05 5.65 0.75
C MET A 29 3.30 4.49 1.42
N ILE A 30 2.81 4.66 2.65
CA ILE A 30 2.02 3.63 3.34
C ILE A 30 0.75 3.29 2.54
N THR A 31 0.04 4.31 2.04
CA THR A 31 -1.17 4.09 1.25
C THR A 31 -0.89 3.37 -0.07
N GLY A 32 0.20 3.75 -0.77
CA GLY A 32 0.62 3.11 -2.01
C GLY A 32 1.22 1.72 -1.78
N ALA A 33 2.08 1.58 -0.78
CA ALA A 33 2.79 0.33 -0.49
C ALA A 33 1.87 -0.81 -0.04
N ALA A 34 0.74 -0.51 0.60
CA ALA A 34 -0.27 -1.51 0.96
C ALA A 34 -0.86 -2.25 -0.26
N GLN A 35 -0.66 -1.72 -1.46
CA GLN A 35 -1.15 -2.26 -2.72
C GLN A 35 -0.04 -2.85 -3.61
N MET A 36 1.21 -2.83 -3.16
CA MET A 36 2.35 -3.29 -3.94
C MET A 36 2.52 -4.80 -3.84
N ASP A 37 2.72 -5.44 -4.99
CA ASP A 37 3.08 -6.85 -5.09
C ASP A 37 4.60 -7.07 -4.95
N GLY A 38 5.39 -6.01 -5.11
CA GLY A 38 6.83 -5.95 -4.89
C GLY A 38 7.35 -4.53 -4.93
N ALA A 39 8.61 -4.31 -4.60
CA ALA A 39 9.24 -3.00 -4.62
C ALA A 39 10.62 -3.03 -5.27
N ILE A 40 10.99 -1.96 -5.95
CA ILE A 40 12.36 -1.69 -6.38
C ILE A 40 12.96 -0.71 -5.38
N LEU A 41 13.95 -1.17 -4.63
CA LEU A 41 14.71 -0.34 -3.70
C LEU A 41 15.90 0.29 -4.43
N VAL A 42 15.93 1.60 -4.55
CA VAL A 42 17.03 2.32 -5.18
C VAL A 42 18.01 2.84 -4.13
N VAL A 43 19.26 2.39 -4.20
CA VAL A 43 20.34 2.79 -3.28
C VAL A 43 21.49 3.38 -4.07
N ALA A 44 22.04 4.51 -3.64
CA ALA A 44 23.22 5.09 -4.28
C ALA A 44 24.47 4.27 -3.94
N SER A 45 25.22 3.84 -4.94
CA SER A 45 26.47 3.07 -4.76
C SER A 45 27.56 3.86 -4.03
N SER A 46 27.51 5.21 -4.07
CA SER A 46 28.45 6.07 -3.37
C SER A 46 28.22 6.16 -1.86
N ASP A 47 26.96 5.99 -1.42
CA ASP A 47 26.56 6.28 -0.03
C ASP A 47 26.13 5.02 0.73
N GLY A 48 25.73 3.97 0.01
CA GLY A 48 25.17 2.75 0.62
C GLY A 48 23.78 2.97 1.25
N PRO A 49 23.30 2.03 2.07
CA PRO A 49 22.01 2.13 2.74
C PRO A 49 22.05 3.19 3.86
N MET A 50 21.32 4.29 3.67
CA MET A 50 21.19 5.39 4.61
C MET A 50 19.97 5.21 5.54
N ALA A 51 19.81 6.14 6.50
CA ALA A 51 18.68 6.12 7.43
C ALA A 51 17.32 6.08 6.73
N GLN A 52 17.15 6.79 5.61
CA GLN A 52 15.92 6.76 4.81
C GLN A 52 15.69 5.39 4.16
N THR A 53 16.73 4.73 3.68
CA THR A 53 16.66 3.36 3.13
C THR A 53 16.13 2.40 4.18
N LYS A 54 16.63 2.48 5.40
CA LYS A 54 16.18 1.68 6.55
C LYS A 54 14.72 1.97 6.90
N GLU A 55 14.31 3.23 6.89
CA GLU A 55 12.90 3.61 7.11
C GLU A 55 11.97 3.04 6.02
N HIS A 56 12.39 3.09 4.75
CA HIS A 56 11.63 2.52 3.64
C HIS A 56 11.49 1.00 3.75
N LEU A 57 12.55 0.27 4.13
CA LEU A 57 12.49 -1.17 4.34
C LEU A 57 11.57 -1.53 5.49
N LEU A 58 11.67 -0.81 6.61
CA LEU A 58 10.78 -0.98 7.75
C LEU A 58 9.31 -0.80 7.35
N LEU A 59 9.01 0.26 6.61
CA LEU A 59 7.66 0.54 6.14
C LEU A 59 7.18 -0.52 5.15
N ALA A 60 8.00 -0.92 4.18
CA ALA A 60 7.68 -1.99 3.23
C ALA A 60 7.32 -3.29 3.96
N ARG A 61 8.09 -3.64 5.02
CA ARG A 61 7.80 -4.80 5.85
C ARG A 61 6.48 -4.67 6.60
N GLN A 62 6.22 -3.50 7.20
CA GLN A 62 4.99 -3.25 7.97
C GLN A 62 3.72 -3.30 7.12
N VAL A 63 3.76 -2.76 5.91
CA VAL A 63 2.61 -2.82 4.99
C VAL A 63 2.51 -4.16 4.25
N GLY A 64 3.52 -5.02 4.40
CA GLY A 64 3.50 -6.39 3.90
C GLY A 64 3.90 -6.53 2.44
N VAL A 65 4.77 -5.66 1.92
CA VAL A 65 5.42 -5.84 0.61
C VAL A 65 6.22 -7.15 0.65
N PRO A 66 5.90 -8.13 -0.21
CA PRO A 66 6.48 -9.47 -0.07
C PRO A 66 7.85 -9.63 -0.73
N TYR A 67 8.16 -8.84 -1.75
CA TYR A 67 9.38 -8.98 -2.56
C TYR A 67 10.05 -7.64 -2.78
N ILE A 68 11.39 -7.63 -2.73
CA ILE A 68 12.22 -6.46 -3.03
C ILE A 68 13.26 -6.85 -4.07
N VAL A 69 13.46 -6.00 -5.07
CA VAL A 69 14.60 -6.02 -5.99
C VAL A 69 15.39 -4.75 -5.77
N VAL A 70 16.71 -4.83 -5.72
CA VAL A 70 17.55 -3.66 -5.43
C VAL A 70 18.24 -3.16 -6.71
N PHE A 71 18.22 -1.85 -6.92
CA PHE A 71 19.00 -1.18 -7.93
C PHE A 71 20.08 -0.30 -7.27
N MET A 72 21.33 -0.72 -7.34
CA MET A 72 22.50 0.07 -6.92
C MET A 72 22.79 1.12 -7.99
N ASN A 73 22.21 2.29 -7.83
CA ASN A 73 22.31 3.40 -8.78
C ASN A 73 23.63 4.17 -8.59
N LYS A 74 24.01 4.97 -9.59
CA LYS A 74 25.24 5.78 -9.63
C LYS A 74 26.52 4.94 -9.55
N ALA A 75 26.51 3.72 -10.07
CA ALA A 75 27.69 2.87 -10.10
C ALA A 75 28.83 3.49 -10.93
N ASP A 76 28.52 4.40 -11.85
CA ASP A 76 29.46 5.20 -12.64
C ASP A 76 30.29 6.19 -11.81
N GLN A 77 29.92 6.47 -10.57
CA GLN A 77 30.63 7.39 -9.67
C GLN A 77 31.61 6.66 -8.74
N VAL A 78 31.67 5.35 -8.80
CA VAL A 78 32.54 4.52 -7.96
C VAL A 78 33.54 3.77 -8.83
N ASP A 79 34.79 4.20 -8.80
CA ASP A 79 35.87 3.61 -9.61
C ASP A 79 36.42 2.31 -8.99
N ASP A 80 36.19 2.08 -7.70
CA ASP A 80 36.73 0.94 -6.97
C ASP A 80 35.71 -0.21 -6.91
N PRO A 81 36.00 -1.36 -7.59
CA PRO A 81 35.11 -2.53 -7.53
C PRO A 81 34.95 -3.11 -6.12
N GLU A 82 35.99 -3.03 -5.25
CA GLU A 82 35.91 -3.56 -3.88
C GLU A 82 34.89 -2.75 -3.05
N LEU A 83 34.82 -1.43 -3.30
CA LEU A 83 33.82 -0.59 -2.64
C LEU A 83 32.38 -0.95 -3.06
N LEU A 84 32.15 -1.26 -4.34
CA LEU A 84 30.85 -1.72 -4.82
C LEU A 84 30.43 -3.05 -4.16
N GLU A 85 31.38 -3.97 -3.97
CA GLU A 85 31.11 -5.23 -3.25
C GLU A 85 30.80 -4.99 -1.77
N LEU A 86 31.52 -4.09 -1.11
CA LEU A 86 31.24 -3.74 0.29
C LEU A 86 29.84 -3.11 0.46
N VAL A 87 29.45 -2.21 -0.44
CA VAL A 87 28.11 -1.61 -0.41
C VAL A 87 27.03 -2.66 -0.67
N GLU A 88 27.25 -3.61 -1.59
CA GLU A 88 26.33 -4.72 -1.80
C GLU A 88 26.18 -5.57 -0.53
N MET A 89 27.28 -5.92 0.13
CA MET A 89 27.24 -6.66 1.40
C MET A 89 26.45 -5.92 2.49
N ASP A 90 26.62 -4.59 2.58
CA ASP A 90 25.89 -3.76 3.56
C ASP A 90 24.39 -3.69 3.25
N ILE A 91 24.02 -3.64 1.94
CA ILE A 91 22.62 -3.74 1.50
C ILE A 91 22.03 -5.09 1.90
N ARG A 92 22.73 -6.21 1.65
CA ARG A 92 22.26 -7.56 2.01
C ARG A 92 22.06 -7.70 3.51
N ALA A 93 23.02 -7.24 4.31
CA ALA A 93 22.92 -7.24 5.77
C ALA A 93 21.75 -6.36 6.25
N THR A 94 21.52 -5.22 5.61
CA THR A 94 20.38 -4.35 5.93
C THR A 94 19.04 -5.02 5.56
N LEU A 95 18.95 -5.71 4.43
CA LEU A 95 17.75 -6.47 4.07
C LEU A 95 17.41 -7.55 5.09
N ASP A 96 18.42 -8.31 5.55
CA ASP A 96 18.26 -9.33 6.59
C ASP A 96 17.83 -8.74 7.93
N GLU A 97 18.35 -7.56 8.31
CA GLU A 97 17.95 -6.83 9.52
C GLU A 97 16.45 -6.53 9.53
N TYR A 98 15.86 -6.27 8.35
CA TYR A 98 14.42 -5.98 8.17
C TYR A 98 13.60 -7.20 7.70
N GLU A 99 14.11 -8.40 7.86
CA GLU A 99 13.45 -9.67 7.55
C GLU A 99 13.11 -9.87 6.06
N PHE A 100 13.89 -9.29 5.15
CA PHE A 100 13.89 -9.64 3.73
C PHE A 100 15.06 -10.59 3.44
N PRO A 101 14.93 -11.52 2.47
CA PRO A 101 15.97 -12.50 2.19
C PRO A 101 17.17 -11.84 1.49
N GLY A 102 18.14 -11.31 2.26
CA GLY A 102 19.27 -10.55 1.73
C GLY A 102 20.11 -11.33 0.73
N ASP A 103 20.37 -12.61 0.99
CA ASP A 103 21.18 -13.47 0.11
C ASP A 103 20.47 -13.76 -1.24
N ASP A 104 19.14 -13.96 -1.23
CA ASP A 104 18.36 -14.32 -2.41
C ASP A 104 17.85 -13.12 -3.20
N THR A 105 17.90 -11.91 -2.60
CA THR A 105 17.41 -10.68 -3.23
C THR A 105 18.30 -10.28 -4.42
N PRO A 106 17.74 -10.11 -5.63
CA PRO A 106 18.49 -9.59 -6.77
C PRO A 106 18.98 -8.16 -6.54
N ILE A 107 20.29 -7.94 -6.75
CA ILE A 107 20.90 -6.60 -6.66
C ILE A 107 21.58 -6.29 -7.98
N ILE A 108 21.07 -5.30 -8.69
CA ILE A 108 21.56 -4.88 -10.00
C ILE A 108 22.35 -3.58 -9.84
N LYS A 109 23.54 -3.52 -10.44
CA LYS A 109 24.44 -2.36 -10.39
C LYS A 109 24.35 -1.59 -11.70
N GLY A 110 24.10 -0.27 -11.64
CA GLY A 110 23.98 0.54 -12.84
C GLY A 110 23.96 2.04 -12.60
N SER A 111 23.81 2.77 -13.70
CA SER A 111 23.62 4.22 -13.69
C SER A 111 22.37 4.59 -14.49
N ALA A 112 21.32 4.99 -13.78
CA ALA A 112 20.10 5.47 -14.41
C ALA A 112 20.34 6.75 -15.25
N LEU A 113 21.30 7.59 -14.84
CA LEU A 113 21.67 8.80 -15.59
C LEU A 113 22.38 8.44 -16.89
N ALA A 114 23.24 7.43 -16.90
CA ALA A 114 23.89 6.95 -18.11
C ALA A 114 22.85 6.44 -19.12
N ALA A 115 21.91 5.63 -18.66
CA ALA A 115 20.80 5.14 -19.49
C ALA A 115 19.92 6.28 -20.03
N LEU A 116 19.60 7.29 -19.19
CA LEU A 116 18.78 8.43 -19.62
C LEU A 116 19.46 9.29 -20.71
N ASN A 117 20.79 9.38 -20.68
CA ASN A 117 21.58 10.16 -21.64
C ASN A 117 22.05 9.34 -22.85
N ALA A 118 21.81 8.04 -22.86
CA ALA A 118 22.19 7.16 -23.97
C ALA A 118 21.38 7.47 -25.24
N PRO A 119 21.92 7.13 -26.43
CA PRO A 119 21.16 7.20 -27.67
C PRO A 119 19.89 6.35 -27.60
N ASP A 120 18.88 6.69 -28.40
CA ASP A 120 17.63 5.90 -28.49
C ASP A 120 17.89 4.59 -29.31
N ASP A 121 18.75 3.76 -28.77
CA ASP A 121 19.07 2.41 -29.25
C ASP A 121 19.13 1.45 -28.08
N ILE A 122 18.19 0.54 -28.01
CA ILE A 122 18.05 -0.45 -26.91
C ILE A 122 19.31 -1.35 -26.76
N ASN A 123 20.14 -1.45 -27.76
CA ASN A 123 21.40 -2.20 -27.73
C ASN A 123 22.59 -1.41 -27.15
N ASP A 124 22.38 -0.15 -26.79
CA ASP A 124 23.43 0.63 -26.14
C ASP A 124 23.77 0.01 -24.78
N PRO A 125 25.04 -0.20 -24.43
CA PRO A 125 25.47 -0.80 -23.19
C PRO A 125 24.91 -0.11 -21.90
N ALA A 126 24.58 1.16 -22.00
CA ALA A 126 24.00 1.91 -20.87
C ALA A 126 22.61 1.39 -20.45
N TYR A 127 21.88 0.75 -21.37
CA TYR A 127 20.58 0.15 -21.04
C TYR A 127 20.68 -1.24 -20.41
N ALA A 128 21.83 -1.92 -20.53
CA ALA A 128 21.98 -3.30 -20.04
C ALA A 128 21.58 -3.47 -18.56
N PRO A 129 22.00 -2.60 -17.60
CA PRO A 129 21.56 -2.73 -16.21
C PRO A 129 20.06 -2.46 -16.01
N ILE A 130 19.43 -1.65 -16.85
CA ILE A 130 17.99 -1.38 -16.77
C ILE A 130 17.21 -2.58 -17.29
N ILE A 131 17.68 -3.23 -18.37
CA ILE A 131 17.07 -4.46 -18.89
C ILE A 131 17.21 -5.57 -17.84
N GLU A 132 18.41 -5.75 -17.25
CA GLU A 132 18.65 -6.71 -16.18
C GLU A 132 17.74 -6.47 -14.97
N LEU A 133 17.52 -5.22 -14.57
CA LEU A 133 16.58 -4.86 -13.53
C LEU A 133 15.16 -5.31 -13.87
N MET A 134 14.70 -5.08 -15.09
CA MET A 134 13.36 -5.49 -15.53
C MET A 134 13.23 -7.01 -15.58
N ASP A 135 14.25 -7.71 -16.06
CA ASP A 135 14.29 -9.17 -16.07
C ASP A 135 14.28 -9.75 -14.65
N ALA A 136 14.98 -9.10 -13.71
CA ALA A 136 14.95 -9.48 -12.29
C ALA A 136 13.57 -9.25 -11.67
N VAL A 137 12.92 -8.13 -11.96
CA VAL A 137 11.54 -7.85 -11.52
C VAL A 137 10.57 -8.91 -12.06
N ASP A 138 10.71 -9.28 -13.34
CA ASP A 138 9.82 -10.26 -13.98
C ASP A 138 10.04 -11.70 -13.49
N SER A 139 11.26 -12.05 -13.13
CA SER A 139 11.59 -13.41 -12.69
C SER A 139 11.45 -13.60 -11.17
N TYR A 140 11.77 -12.59 -10.37
CA TYR A 140 11.80 -12.69 -8.91
C TYR A 140 10.48 -12.35 -8.24
N ILE A 141 9.73 -11.36 -8.76
CA ILE A 141 8.43 -11.00 -8.22
C ILE A 141 7.35 -11.83 -8.93
N PRO A 142 6.72 -12.81 -8.26
CA PRO A 142 5.72 -13.64 -8.90
C PRO A 142 4.48 -12.82 -9.28
N THR A 143 3.76 -13.28 -10.30
CA THR A 143 2.44 -12.72 -10.62
C THR A 143 1.49 -12.99 -9.46
N PRO A 144 0.87 -11.96 -8.85
CA PRO A 144 0.01 -12.15 -7.71
C PRO A 144 -1.24 -12.96 -8.07
N GLU A 145 -1.68 -13.81 -7.14
CA GLU A 145 -2.96 -14.49 -7.31
C GLU A 145 -4.10 -13.48 -7.25
N ARG A 146 -4.83 -13.36 -8.34
CA ARG A 146 -5.99 -12.47 -8.43
C ARG A 146 -7.16 -13.11 -7.69
N LYS A 147 -7.66 -12.46 -6.66
CA LYS A 147 -8.85 -12.88 -5.88
C LYS A 147 -10.15 -12.53 -6.63
N ALA A 148 -10.26 -12.93 -7.89
CA ALA A 148 -11.39 -12.56 -8.75
C ALA A 148 -12.73 -13.23 -8.37
N ASP A 149 -12.67 -14.38 -7.69
CA ASP A 149 -13.85 -15.15 -7.27
C ASP A 149 -14.53 -14.60 -6.00
N LEU A 150 -13.92 -13.65 -5.32
CA LEU A 150 -14.48 -13.02 -4.12
C LEU A 150 -15.45 -11.88 -4.50
N PRO A 151 -16.33 -11.45 -3.57
CA PRO A 151 -17.16 -10.28 -3.77
C PRO A 151 -16.32 -9.03 -4.08
N PHE A 152 -16.73 -8.23 -5.07
CA PHE A 152 -16.00 -7.03 -5.48
C PHE A 152 -15.78 -6.05 -4.32
N LEU A 153 -14.55 -5.54 -4.25
CA LEU A 153 -14.15 -4.47 -3.33
C LEU A 153 -13.02 -3.64 -3.93
N MET A 154 -13.19 -2.32 -3.90
CA MET A 154 -12.21 -1.34 -4.34
C MET A 154 -12.15 -0.16 -3.36
N PRO A 155 -11.04 0.07 -2.64
CA PRO A 155 -10.82 1.28 -1.85
C PRO A 155 -10.76 2.51 -2.76
N ILE A 156 -11.38 3.60 -2.32
CA ILE A 156 -11.37 4.87 -3.06
C ILE A 156 -10.12 5.66 -2.69
N GLU A 157 -9.30 5.97 -3.69
CA GLU A 157 -8.07 6.74 -3.55
C GLU A 157 -8.27 8.22 -3.87
N ASP A 158 -9.04 8.50 -4.92
CA ASP A 158 -9.35 9.87 -5.33
C ASP A 158 -10.73 9.97 -5.96
N THR A 159 -11.28 11.17 -5.98
CA THR A 159 -12.60 11.47 -6.55
C THR A 159 -12.51 12.69 -7.45
N MET A 160 -13.04 12.59 -8.65
CA MET A 160 -13.07 13.68 -9.61
C MET A 160 -14.44 13.80 -10.28
N THR A 161 -14.75 15.01 -10.76
CA THR A 161 -15.95 15.25 -11.54
C THR A 161 -15.55 15.49 -12.99
N ILE A 162 -16.15 14.73 -13.92
CA ILE A 162 -15.98 14.95 -15.35
C ILE A 162 -17.24 15.66 -15.87
N SER A 163 -17.04 16.86 -16.43
CA SER A 163 -18.15 17.67 -16.98
C SER A 163 -18.95 16.87 -18.01
N GLY A 164 -20.27 16.77 -17.80
CA GLY A 164 -21.19 16.05 -18.67
C GLY A 164 -21.20 14.52 -18.51
N ARG A 165 -20.31 13.94 -17.69
CA ARG A 165 -20.27 12.49 -17.43
C ARG A 165 -20.68 12.11 -15.99
N GLY A 166 -20.28 12.90 -15.00
CA GLY A 166 -20.59 12.65 -13.59
C GLY A 166 -19.35 12.49 -12.71
N THR A 167 -19.52 11.82 -11.58
CA THR A 167 -18.45 11.57 -10.61
C THR A 167 -17.70 10.29 -10.97
N VAL A 168 -16.39 10.38 -11.03
CA VAL A 168 -15.47 9.26 -11.20
C VAL A 168 -14.70 9.07 -9.90
N VAL A 169 -14.59 7.85 -9.45
CA VAL A 169 -13.74 7.44 -8.34
C VAL A 169 -12.62 6.57 -8.86
N THR A 170 -11.43 6.76 -8.33
CA THR A 170 -10.26 5.96 -8.71
C THR A 170 -9.80 5.09 -7.55
N GLY A 171 -9.25 3.94 -7.88
CA GLY A 171 -8.68 3.00 -6.93
C GLY A 171 -8.23 1.71 -7.58
N ARG A 172 -7.52 0.90 -6.80
CA ARG A 172 -7.16 -0.47 -7.18
C ARG A 172 -8.25 -1.43 -6.74
N VAL A 173 -8.67 -2.31 -7.62
CA VAL A 173 -9.57 -3.42 -7.26
C VAL A 173 -8.83 -4.38 -6.35
N GLU A 174 -9.23 -4.46 -5.07
CA GLU A 174 -8.61 -5.33 -4.07
C GLU A 174 -8.99 -6.79 -4.28
N ARG A 175 -10.26 -7.03 -4.66
CA ARG A 175 -10.80 -8.37 -4.94
C ARG A 175 -12.06 -8.31 -5.80
N GLY A 176 -12.40 -9.45 -6.38
CA GLY A 176 -13.61 -9.62 -7.18
C GLY A 176 -13.49 -9.04 -8.58
N GLN A 177 -14.63 -8.94 -9.22
CA GLN A 177 -14.81 -8.35 -10.56
C GLN A 177 -15.88 -7.27 -10.51
N LEU A 178 -15.73 -6.25 -11.34
CA LEU A 178 -16.68 -5.17 -11.55
C LEU A 178 -17.02 -5.05 -13.03
N LYS A 179 -18.28 -5.00 -13.39
CA LYS A 179 -18.74 -4.81 -14.77
C LYS A 179 -19.50 -3.51 -14.91
N VAL A 180 -19.47 -2.95 -16.11
CA VAL A 180 -20.36 -1.83 -16.45
C VAL A 180 -21.81 -2.28 -16.34
N GLY A 181 -22.61 -1.55 -15.56
CA GLY A 181 -23.99 -1.88 -15.24
C GLY A 181 -24.21 -2.50 -13.86
N ASP A 182 -23.15 -2.90 -13.17
CA ASP A 182 -23.27 -3.47 -11.83
C ASP A 182 -23.77 -2.44 -10.81
N GLU A 183 -24.65 -2.90 -9.92
CA GLU A 183 -25.03 -2.17 -8.72
C GLU A 183 -23.98 -2.37 -7.64
N ILE A 184 -23.57 -1.28 -7.02
CA ILE A 184 -22.54 -1.26 -5.96
C ILE A 184 -23.00 -0.44 -4.77
N GLU A 185 -22.38 -0.68 -3.62
CA GLU A 185 -22.50 0.14 -2.41
C GLU A 185 -21.20 0.94 -2.16
N ILE A 186 -21.37 2.16 -1.63
CA ILE A 186 -20.30 3.01 -1.11
C ILE A 186 -20.37 2.90 0.41
N VAL A 187 -19.31 2.39 1.05
CA VAL A 187 -19.29 2.06 2.47
C VAL A 187 -18.11 2.71 3.18
N GLY A 188 -18.32 3.18 4.39
CA GLY A 188 -17.31 3.78 5.26
C GLY A 188 -17.47 5.30 5.41
N LEU A 189 -16.85 5.86 6.47
CA LEU A 189 -16.90 7.25 6.90
C LEU A 189 -18.31 7.75 7.31
N LYS A 190 -19.35 7.02 6.96
CA LYS A 190 -20.75 7.24 7.33
C LYS A 190 -21.37 5.91 7.75
N GLU A 191 -22.39 5.95 8.58
CA GLU A 191 -23.17 4.74 8.94
C GLU A 191 -24.08 4.31 7.78
N GLU A 192 -24.60 5.29 7.04
CA GLU A 192 -25.43 5.06 5.87
C GLU A 192 -24.60 4.60 4.68
N LYS A 193 -25.17 3.71 3.88
CA LYS A 193 -24.58 3.21 2.64
C LYS A 193 -25.29 3.83 1.45
N ASP A 194 -24.53 4.42 0.56
CA ASP A 194 -25.06 4.89 -0.72
C ASP A 194 -25.02 3.75 -1.74
N LYS A 195 -26.10 3.62 -2.52
CA LYS A 195 -26.17 2.66 -3.63
C LYS A 195 -26.10 3.40 -4.96
N THR A 196 -25.37 2.84 -5.90
CA THR A 196 -25.25 3.39 -7.23
C THR A 196 -24.96 2.31 -8.26
N VAL A 197 -24.96 2.70 -9.54
CA VAL A 197 -24.64 1.82 -10.66
C VAL A 197 -23.40 2.35 -11.36
N VAL A 198 -22.48 1.47 -11.70
CA VAL A 198 -21.29 1.79 -12.49
C VAL A 198 -21.69 1.94 -13.95
N THR A 199 -21.46 3.13 -14.53
CA THR A 199 -21.84 3.45 -15.92
C THR A 199 -20.67 3.42 -16.89
N GLY A 200 -19.44 3.30 -16.38
CA GLY A 200 -18.24 3.18 -17.19
C GLY A 200 -17.04 2.83 -16.34
N ILE A 201 -16.08 2.15 -16.93
CA ILE A 201 -14.80 1.79 -16.33
C ILE A 201 -13.72 2.24 -17.29
N GLU A 202 -12.71 2.95 -16.78
CA GLU A 202 -11.56 3.40 -17.56
C GLU A 202 -10.25 2.98 -16.87
N MET A 203 -9.30 2.49 -17.64
CA MET A 203 -7.92 2.20 -17.21
C MET A 203 -6.96 2.72 -18.28
N PHE A 204 -6.00 3.58 -17.90
CA PHE A 204 -5.02 4.19 -18.82
C PHE A 204 -5.64 4.82 -20.07
N ARG A 205 -6.74 5.56 -19.91
CA ARG A 205 -7.52 6.20 -20.99
C ARG A 205 -8.20 5.23 -21.97
N LYS A 206 -8.29 3.94 -21.62
CA LYS A 206 -9.05 2.94 -22.35
C LYS A 206 -10.31 2.61 -21.58
N THR A 207 -11.43 2.57 -22.28
CA THR A 207 -12.70 2.11 -21.70
C THR A 207 -12.70 0.59 -21.65
N LEU A 208 -13.13 0.05 -20.51
CA LEU A 208 -13.25 -1.39 -20.26
C LEU A 208 -14.71 -1.77 -20.05
N ASP A 209 -15.07 -2.99 -20.42
CA ASP A 209 -16.37 -3.58 -20.11
C ASP A 209 -16.42 -4.13 -18.68
N TYR A 210 -15.29 -4.58 -18.17
CA TYR A 210 -15.10 -5.08 -16.80
C TYR A 210 -13.68 -4.80 -16.28
N ALA A 211 -13.54 -4.88 -14.97
CA ALA A 211 -12.27 -4.84 -14.27
C ALA A 211 -12.22 -5.97 -13.22
N GLU A 212 -11.03 -6.40 -12.85
CA GLU A 212 -10.82 -7.47 -11.88
C GLU A 212 -9.75 -7.13 -10.84
N ALA A 213 -9.63 -7.98 -9.82
CA ALA A 213 -8.65 -7.83 -8.75
C ALA A 213 -7.25 -7.54 -9.31
N GLY A 214 -6.61 -6.48 -8.82
CA GLY A 214 -5.31 -5.99 -9.25
C GLY A 214 -5.35 -4.80 -10.21
N ASP A 215 -6.47 -4.55 -10.89
CA ASP A 215 -6.59 -3.45 -11.84
C ASP A 215 -6.72 -2.09 -11.14
N ASN A 216 -5.99 -1.07 -11.62
CA ASN A 216 -6.15 0.32 -11.21
C ASN A 216 -7.12 1.01 -12.16
N ILE A 217 -8.29 1.39 -11.67
CA ILE A 217 -9.37 1.88 -12.51
C ILE A 217 -9.96 3.21 -12.05
N GLY A 218 -10.60 3.90 -12.98
CA GLY A 218 -11.59 4.93 -12.73
C GLY A 218 -12.99 4.39 -12.99
N ALA A 219 -13.85 4.37 -11.98
CA ALA A 219 -15.24 3.94 -12.08
C ALA A 219 -16.17 5.15 -12.12
N LEU A 220 -16.99 5.25 -13.17
CA LEU A 220 -17.98 6.32 -13.34
C LEU A 220 -19.28 5.91 -12.65
N LEU A 221 -19.75 6.74 -11.71
CA LEU A 221 -20.89 6.46 -10.85
C LEU A 221 -22.13 7.24 -11.29
N ARG A 222 -23.29 6.58 -11.31
CA ARG A 222 -24.57 7.20 -11.67
C ARG A 222 -25.19 7.95 -10.49
N GLY A 223 -25.50 9.24 -10.69
CA GLY A 223 -26.29 10.00 -9.72
C GLY A 223 -25.60 10.31 -8.39
N ILE A 224 -24.31 10.04 -8.30
CA ILE A 224 -23.48 10.39 -7.14
C ILE A 224 -22.77 11.70 -7.42
N THR A 225 -22.87 12.65 -6.48
CA THR A 225 -22.13 13.90 -6.51
C THR A 225 -20.79 13.76 -5.78
N ARG A 226 -19.83 14.63 -6.06
CA ARG A 226 -18.49 14.56 -5.50
C ARG A 226 -18.48 14.67 -3.95
N ASP A 227 -19.41 15.40 -3.38
CA ASP A 227 -19.59 15.60 -1.95
C ASP A 227 -20.21 14.39 -1.21
N GLN A 228 -20.76 13.43 -1.96
CA GLN A 228 -21.30 12.18 -1.41
C GLN A 228 -20.26 11.08 -1.30
N VAL A 229 -19.14 11.19 -2.01
CA VAL A 229 -18.10 10.17 -2.06
C VAL A 229 -16.74 10.80 -1.80
N GLU A 230 -15.94 10.17 -0.94
CA GLU A 230 -14.64 10.68 -0.55
C GLU A 230 -13.60 9.56 -0.40
N ARG A 231 -12.33 9.95 -0.44
CA ARG A 231 -11.20 9.05 -0.17
C ARG A 231 -11.36 8.38 1.19
N GLY A 232 -11.08 7.08 1.23
CA GLY A 232 -11.19 6.28 2.45
C GLY A 232 -12.46 5.46 2.56
N GLN A 233 -13.48 5.75 1.75
CA GLN A 233 -14.59 4.84 1.53
C GLN A 233 -14.19 3.70 0.60
N VAL A 234 -15.02 2.68 0.50
CA VAL A 234 -14.84 1.58 -0.44
C VAL A 234 -16.07 1.44 -1.35
N LEU A 235 -15.83 1.09 -2.62
CA LEU A 235 -16.86 0.53 -3.48
C LEU A 235 -16.89 -0.97 -3.26
N CYS A 236 -18.07 -1.55 -3.09
CA CYS A 236 -18.20 -2.98 -2.88
C CYS A 236 -19.47 -3.55 -3.50
N GLN A 237 -19.50 -4.87 -3.67
CA GLN A 237 -20.72 -5.58 -4.00
C GLN A 237 -21.74 -5.37 -2.87
N PRO A 238 -23.03 -5.12 -3.17
CA PRO A 238 -24.04 -4.87 -2.16
C PRO A 238 -24.07 -5.92 -1.06
N GLY A 239 -24.00 -5.47 0.20
CA GLY A 239 -24.05 -6.32 1.38
C GLY A 239 -22.75 -7.10 1.71
N SER A 240 -21.68 -6.95 0.93
CA SER A 240 -20.45 -7.73 1.14
C SER A 240 -19.55 -7.22 2.25
N ILE A 241 -19.66 -5.94 2.63
CA ILE A 241 -18.92 -5.33 3.74
C ILE A 241 -19.80 -4.34 4.50
N HIS A 242 -19.47 -4.11 5.78
CA HIS A 242 -20.19 -3.20 6.65
C HIS A 242 -19.25 -2.19 7.31
N PRO A 243 -19.72 -0.97 7.61
CA PRO A 243 -18.95 -0.02 8.40
C PRO A 243 -18.93 -0.45 9.87
N HIS A 244 -17.78 -0.34 10.52
CA HIS A 244 -17.60 -0.64 11.94
C HIS A 244 -16.81 0.46 12.62
N THR A 245 -17.13 0.71 13.89
CA THR A 245 -16.38 1.61 14.77
C THR A 245 -15.56 0.86 15.81
N LYS A 246 -15.91 -0.42 16.09
CA LYS A 246 -15.27 -1.20 17.16
C LYS A 246 -14.71 -2.50 16.61
N PHE A 247 -13.47 -2.77 16.96
CA PHE A 247 -12.80 -4.02 16.59
C PHE A 247 -11.77 -4.43 17.64
N LYS A 248 -11.36 -5.69 17.61
CA LYS A 248 -10.18 -6.21 18.29
C LYS A 248 -9.04 -6.33 17.29
N GLY A 249 -7.88 -5.84 17.68
CA GLY A 249 -6.67 -5.96 16.86
C GLY A 249 -5.55 -6.64 17.62
N GLN A 250 -4.84 -7.56 16.96
CA GLN A 250 -3.54 -8.05 17.39
C GLN A 250 -2.50 -7.05 16.90
N VAL A 251 -1.76 -6.44 17.81
CA VAL A 251 -0.88 -5.31 17.51
C VAL A 251 0.52 -5.56 18.02
N TYR A 252 1.51 -5.33 17.16
CA TYR A 252 2.90 -5.20 17.54
C TYR A 252 3.27 -3.72 17.69
N VAL A 253 3.81 -3.36 18.86
CA VAL A 253 4.24 -1.98 19.16
C VAL A 253 5.71 -1.84 18.86
N LEU A 254 6.06 -0.98 17.91
CA LEU A 254 7.42 -0.80 17.42
C LEU A 254 8.36 -0.29 18.52
N LYS A 255 9.56 -0.86 18.58
CA LYS A 255 10.64 -0.42 19.45
C LYS A 255 11.22 0.93 19.00
N LYS A 256 11.97 1.56 19.88
CA LYS A 256 12.66 2.81 19.57
C LYS A 256 13.63 2.67 18.39
N GLU A 257 14.35 1.56 18.35
CA GLU A 257 15.34 1.21 17.31
C GLU A 257 14.66 1.02 15.94
N GLU A 258 13.37 0.64 15.94
CA GLU A 258 12.51 0.48 14.77
C GLU A 258 11.79 1.78 14.39
N GLY A 259 12.20 2.93 14.91
CA GLY A 259 11.56 4.22 14.69
C GLY A 259 10.27 4.46 15.50
N GLY A 260 9.89 3.52 16.36
CA GLY A 260 8.70 3.56 17.19
C GLY A 260 8.78 4.47 18.42
N ARG A 261 7.95 4.17 19.41
CA ARG A 261 7.87 4.92 20.68
C ARG A 261 9.04 4.62 21.59
N HIS A 262 9.30 5.56 22.52
CA HIS A 262 10.26 5.34 23.63
C HIS A 262 9.55 5.15 24.97
N THR A 263 8.24 5.44 25.03
CA THR A 263 7.46 5.40 26.27
C THR A 263 6.28 4.46 26.11
N PRO A 264 5.89 3.76 27.19
CA PRO A 264 4.69 2.96 27.18
C PRO A 264 3.45 3.82 26.98
N PHE A 265 2.35 3.19 26.59
CA PHE A 265 1.02 3.81 26.58
C PHE A 265 0.04 3.01 27.45
N PHE A 266 -1.07 3.65 27.78
CA PHE A 266 -2.08 3.15 28.69
C PHE A 266 -3.45 3.10 28.01
N THR A 267 -4.41 2.49 28.64
CA THR A 267 -5.83 2.58 28.23
C THR A 267 -6.24 4.04 28.04
N ASN A 268 -7.09 4.31 27.04
CA ASN A 268 -7.47 5.63 26.51
C ASN A 268 -6.41 6.33 25.65
N TYR A 269 -5.38 5.62 25.22
CA TYR A 269 -4.46 6.13 24.19
C TYR A 269 -5.21 6.38 22.88
N ARG A 270 -4.93 7.50 22.21
CA ARG A 270 -5.68 8.00 21.04
C ARG A 270 -4.76 8.27 19.84
N PRO A 271 -4.22 7.23 19.18
CA PRO A 271 -3.45 7.38 17.96
C PRO A 271 -4.35 7.46 16.72
N GLN A 272 -3.70 7.63 15.56
CA GLN A 272 -4.32 7.46 14.25
C GLN A 272 -4.14 6.03 13.75
N PHE A 273 -5.22 5.42 13.32
CA PHE A 273 -5.27 4.10 12.68
C PHE A 273 -5.39 4.27 11.18
N TYR A 274 -4.48 3.68 10.43
CA TYR A 274 -4.43 3.72 8.98
C TYR A 274 -4.96 2.41 8.42
N PHE A 275 -6.07 2.49 7.71
CA PHE A 275 -6.69 1.37 7.02
C PHE A 275 -6.81 1.71 5.54
N ARG A 276 -6.34 0.83 4.63
CA ARG A 276 -6.42 1.08 3.18
C ARG A 276 -6.02 2.51 2.82
N THR A 277 -6.96 3.34 2.38
CA THR A 277 -6.72 4.71 1.89
C THR A 277 -7.08 5.80 2.91
N THR A 278 -7.48 5.44 4.14
CA THR A 278 -7.93 6.40 5.17
C THR A 278 -7.16 6.29 6.48
N ASP A 279 -7.18 7.38 7.23
CA ASP A 279 -6.72 7.42 8.62
C ASP A 279 -7.84 7.94 9.53
N VAL A 280 -8.04 7.24 10.66
CA VAL A 280 -9.07 7.58 11.64
C VAL A 280 -8.48 7.50 13.05
N THR A 281 -8.81 8.49 13.89
CA THR A 281 -8.46 8.43 15.31
C THR A 281 -9.26 7.35 16.02
N GLY A 282 -8.57 6.52 16.79
CA GLY A 282 -9.22 5.48 17.61
C GLY A 282 -8.79 5.57 19.06
N ILE A 283 -9.65 5.09 19.95
CA ILE A 283 -9.39 4.98 21.39
C ILE A 283 -9.04 3.52 21.69
N VAL A 284 -7.86 3.32 22.27
CA VAL A 284 -7.36 2.00 22.65
C VAL A 284 -7.77 1.65 24.06
N THR A 285 -8.30 0.44 24.25
CA THR A 285 -8.55 -0.16 25.55
C THR A 285 -7.71 -1.45 25.65
N LEU A 286 -6.81 -1.49 26.60
CA LEU A 286 -5.98 -2.67 26.90
C LEU A 286 -6.80 -3.78 27.56
N PRO A 287 -6.40 -5.06 27.44
CA PRO A 287 -7.06 -6.18 28.10
C PRO A 287 -7.07 -6.05 29.62
N GLU A 288 -7.99 -6.73 30.28
CA GLU A 288 -8.01 -6.82 31.75
C GLU A 288 -6.69 -7.38 32.28
N GLY A 289 -6.13 -6.71 33.29
CA GLY A 289 -4.85 -7.07 33.89
C GLY A 289 -3.60 -6.51 33.19
N VAL A 290 -3.76 -5.83 32.06
CA VAL A 290 -2.67 -5.13 31.37
C VAL A 290 -2.77 -3.64 31.68
N GLU A 291 -1.91 -3.13 32.55
CA GLU A 291 -1.92 -1.71 32.93
C GLU A 291 -1.33 -0.82 31.84
N MET A 292 -0.28 -1.28 31.16
CA MET A 292 0.43 -0.53 30.11
C MET A 292 0.94 -1.48 29.02
N CYS A 293 1.20 -0.92 27.84
CA CYS A 293 1.84 -1.59 26.74
C CYS A 293 3.17 -0.88 26.43
N THR A 294 4.24 -1.65 26.33
CA THR A 294 5.61 -1.14 26.11
C THR A 294 6.06 -1.35 24.66
N PRO A 295 7.00 -0.53 24.16
CA PRO A 295 7.62 -0.79 22.86
C PRO A 295 8.24 -2.20 22.80
N GLY A 296 7.90 -2.95 21.74
CA GLY A 296 8.29 -4.35 21.55
C GLY A 296 7.23 -5.37 21.97
N ASP A 297 6.14 -4.93 22.61
CA ASP A 297 5.06 -5.82 23.01
C ASP A 297 4.19 -6.21 21.81
N ASN A 298 3.69 -7.44 21.88
CA ASN A 298 2.63 -7.93 21.00
C ASN A 298 1.36 -8.15 21.84
N VAL A 299 0.34 -7.34 21.60
CA VAL A 299 -0.85 -7.27 22.46
C VAL A 299 -2.13 -7.28 21.67
N GLU A 300 -3.12 -8.04 22.13
CA GLU A 300 -4.50 -7.93 21.66
C GLU A 300 -5.16 -6.73 22.35
N MET A 301 -5.70 -5.79 21.61
CA MET A 301 -6.36 -4.61 22.16
C MET A 301 -7.72 -4.35 21.51
N ASN A 302 -8.61 -3.74 22.29
CA ASN A 302 -9.88 -3.24 21.78
C ASN A 302 -9.71 -1.80 21.30
N VAL A 303 -10.24 -1.50 20.12
CA VAL A 303 -10.17 -0.18 19.50
C VAL A 303 -11.58 0.31 19.21
N GLU A 304 -11.84 1.56 19.57
CA GLU A 304 -13.05 2.28 19.20
C GLU A 304 -12.70 3.49 18.35
N LEU A 305 -13.05 3.44 17.07
CA LEU A 305 -12.80 4.51 16.09
C LEU A 305 -13.84 5.63 16.26
N ILE A 306 -13.42 6.87 16.05
CA ILE A 306 -14.31 8.04 16.09
C ILE A 306 -15.24 8.13 14.87
N THR A 307 -14.90 7.41 13.79
CA THR A 307 -15.66 7.40 12.53
C THR A 307 -15.78 5.96 12.05
N PRO A 308 -16.95 5.52 11.56
CA PRO A 308 -17.12 4.17 11.04
C PRO A 308 -16.32 4.00 9.73
N ILE A 309 -15.63 2.88 9.60
CA ILE A 309 -14.91 2.53 8.37
C ILE A 309 -15.24 1.11 7.93
N ALA A 310 -15.07 0.83 6.64
CA ALA A 310 -15.24 -0.50 6.07
C ALA A 310 -14.08 -1.41 6.52
N ILE A 311 -14.32 -2.24 7.54
CA ILE A 311 -13.34 -3.17 8.12
C ILE A 311 -13.87 -4.58 8.00
N GLU A 312 -12.94 -5.53 7.89
CA GLU A 312 -13.20 -6.96 7.95
C GLU A 312 -12.11 -7.68 8.75
N GLU A 313 -12.38 -8.89 9.20
CA GLU A 313 -11.38 -9.71 9.89
C GLU A 313 -10.21 -10.03 8.95
N GLY A 314 -8.99 -10.02 9.47
CA GLY A 314 -7.78 -10.20 8.70
C GLY A 314 -7.23 -8.91 8.04
N LEU A 315 -7.98 -7.79 8.11
CA LEU A 315 -7.49 -6.52 7.56
C LEU A 315 -6.31 -6.00 8.39
N ARG A 316 -5.21 -5.68 7.71
CA ARG A 316 -4.03 -5.07 8.34
C ARG A 316 -4.22 -3.57 8.52
N PHE A 317 -3.58 -3.02 9.54
CA PHE A 317 -3.56 -1.59 9.81
C PHE A 317 -2.24 -1.14 10.42
N ALA A 318 -1.92 0.13 10.25
CA ALA A 318 -0.80 0.79 10.93
C ALA A 318 -1.33 1.77 11.98
N ILE A 319 -0.56 1.92 13.08
CA ILE A 319 -0.83 2.89 14.14
C ILE A 319 0.22 3.99 14.05
N ARG A 320 -0.23 5.26 14.02
CA ARG A 320 0.68 6.41 13.92
C ARG A 320 0.39 7.47 14.97
N GLU A 321 1.47 8.12 15.38
CA GLU A 321 1.45 9.24 16.32
C GLU A 321 2.52 10.27 15.91
N GLY A 322 2.14 11.54 15.83
CA GLY A 322 3.09 12.63 15.53
C GLY A 322 3.87 12.44 14.22
N GLY A 323 3.26 11.83 13.20
CA GLY A 323 3.90 11.58 11.91
C GLY A 323 4.75 10.31 11.83
N ARG A 324 4.90 9.55 12.93
CA ARG A 324 5.68 8.29 13.00
C ARG A 324 4.76 7.09 13.11
N THR A 325 5.14 5.98 12.49
CA THR A 325 4.50 4.68 12.74
C THR A 325 4.99 4.16 14.09
N VAL A 326 4.06 3.83 14.98
CA VAL A 326 4.35 3.37 16.33
C VAL A 326 3.89 1.94 16.58
N GLY A 327 3.18 1.35 15.63
CA GLY A 327 2.74 -0.03 15.68
C GLY A 327 2.06 -0.46 14.40
N SER A 328 1.93 -1.76 14.23
CA SER A 328 1.16 -2.38 13.16
C SER A 328 0.34 -3.53 13.72
N GLY A 329 -0.77 -3.84 13.08
CA GLY A 329 -1.65 -4.90 13.56
C GLY A 329 -2.56 -5.45 12.49
N VAL A 330 -3.33 -6.46 12.91
CA VAL A 330 -4.36 -7.11 12.11
C VAL A 330 -5.67 -7.16 12.91
N VAL A 331 -6.79 -6.96 12.23
CA VAL A 331 -8.13 -7.09 12.82
C VAL A 331 -8.41 -8.57 13.06
N VAL A 332 -8.61 -8.95 14.32
CA VAL A 332 -8.87 -10.36 14.70
C VAL A 332 -10.33 -10.64 14.97
N ALA A 333 -11.11 -9.62 15.36
CA ALA A 333 -12.55 -9.73 15.53
C ALA A 333 -13.23 -8.38 15.38
N LEU A 334 -14.44 -8.41 14.85
CA LEU A 334 -15.32 -7.24 14.80
C LEU A 334 -16.31 -7.32 15.95
N SER A 335 -16.51 -6.22 16.66
CA SER A 335 -17.58 -6.15 17.66
C SER A 335 -18.91 -6.09 16.92
N LEU A 336 -19.79 -7.02 17.19
CA LEU A 336 -21.16 -6.99 16.70
C LEU A 336 -21.85 -5.75 17.27
N ILE A 337 -21.95 -4.71 16.50
CA ILE A 337 -22.90 -3.65 16.77
C ILE A 337 -24.26 -4.29 16.50
N HIS A 338 -25.14 -4.29 17.50
CA HIS A 338 -26.57 -4.58 17.28
C HIS A 338 -27.05 -3.58 16.21
N ILE A 339 -27.17 -4.05 14.98
CA ILE A 339 -28.06 -3.41 14.02
C ILE A 339 -29.44 -3.63 14.64
N SER A 340 -29.98 -2.62 15.30
CA SER A 340 -31.39 -2.61 15.65
C SER A 340 -32.16 -2.72 14.36
N GLU A 341 -32.79 -3.88 14.12
CA GLU A 341 -33.76 -4.02 13.04
C GLU A 341 -34.77 -2.85 13.18
N PRO A 342 -35.07 -2.14 12.07
CA PRO A 342 -36.14 -1.16 12.10
C PRO A 342 -37.44 -1.93 12.35
N THR A 343 -38.07 -1.62 13.48
CA THR A 343 -39.46 -1.99 13.78
C THR A 343 -40.43 -1.37 12.79
#